data_35781f125a957b5ceb53fcf142841f76
#
_entry.id   35781f125a957b5ceb53fcf142841f76
#
_cell.length_a   1.000
_cell.length_b   1.000
_cell.length_c   1.000
_cell.angle_alpha   90.00
_cell.angle_beta   90.00
_cell.angle_gamma   90.00
#
_symmetry.space_group_name_H-M   'P 1'
#
loop_
_entity.id
_entity.type
_entity.pdbx_description
1 polymer ?
#
loop_
_entity_poly.entity_id
_entity_poly.type
_entity_poly.pdbx_seq_one_letter_code
_entity_poly.pdbx_strand_id
1 'polypeptide(L)'
;MSAAAGQSLPADRPSPSVIITADDFGLSREVNAAVLSTFRDGVLTAASLMVASAARDEAASLAHEHPNLDVGLHLVVCRGSSVLAPERLSGIVDESGRFRQQPVFAGMRYFFDRRLRTYLRDEVRAQIETHLKLVGYLNHLDGHLNFHVHPVIAAILIELVTEYRIPCMRLPREPLLTTLRLARDHFPRKLIESIIFKTLSRRMFKLMHARGIRTTDRLFGLHQTGHVSEAYVASLIARLPAGTTELYFHPAQGMDASAPSAAQTETQILKSPRIRDALMSAGARLTSFAEIAREQA
;
A
#
# COMPACT_ATOMS: atom_id res chain seq x y z
N MET A 1 -40.37 18.32 20.83
CA MET A 1 -40.07 16.97 20.30
C MET A 1 -40.12 17.08 18.78
N SER A 2 -38.97 17.23 18.14
CA SER A 2 -38.85 17.23 16.68
C SER A 2 -37.91 16.10 16.29
N ALA A 3 -38.49 15.08 15.66
CA ALA A 3 -37.77 13.92 15.16
C ALA A 3 -36.89 14.36 13.96
N ALA A 4 -35.58 14.21 14.08
CA ALA A 4 -34.67 14.34 12.97
C ALA A 4 -34.95 13.20 11.98
N ALA A 5 -35.56 13.54 10.85
CA ALA A 5 -35.77 12.62 9.74
C ALA A 5 -34.41 12.16 9.22
N GLY A 6 -34.13 10.87 9.35
CA GLY A 6 -32.99 10.23 8.69
C GLY A 6 -33.17 10.37 7.18
N GLN A 7 -32.32 11.16 6.55
CA GLN A 7 -32.22 11.19 5.10
C GLN A 7 -31.70 9.83 4.63
N SER A 8 -32.59 8.97 4.15
CA SER A 8 -32.22 7.78 3.37
C SER A 8 -31.47 8.25 2.11
N LEU A 9 -30.28 7.74 1.91
CA LEU A 9 -29.51 7.95 0.69
C LEU A 9 -30.38 7.50 -0.51
N PRO A 10 -30.34 8.23 -1.64
CA PRO A 10 -31.06 7.81 -2.84
C PRO A 10 -30.53 6.45 -3.30
N ALA A 11 -31.42 5.51 -3.57
CA ALA A 11 -31.18 4.10 -3.89
C ALA A 11 -30.38 3.84 -5.20
N ASP A 12 -29.91 4.86 -5.89
CA ASP A 12 -29.36 4.77 -7.25
C ASP A 12 -27.89 5.19 -7.38
N ARG A 13 -27.15 5.35 -6.28
CA ARG A 13 -25.70 5.57 -6.36
C ARG A 13 -24.99 4.22 -6.28
N PRO A 14 -24.17 3.86 -7.29
CA PRO A 14 -23.35 2.67 -7.16
C PRO A 14 -22.44 2.79 -5.93
N SER A 15 -22.50 1.78 -5.07
CA SER A 15 -21.78 1.74 -3.80
C SER A 15 -20.27 1.80 -4.03
N PRO A 16 -19.50 2.54 -3.21
CA PRO A 16 -18.04 2.53 -3.30
C PRO A 16 -17.49 1.18 -2.86
N SER A 17 -16.47 0.68 -3.57
CA SER A 17 -15.67 -0.48 -3.16
C SER A 17 -14.38 0.01 -2.49
N VAL A 18 -14.03 -0.57 -1.35
CA VAL A 18 -12.89 -0.12 -0.54
C VAL A 18 -11.95 -1.28 -0.26
N ILE A 19 -10.68 -1.13 -0.64
CA ILE A 19 -9.58 -1.98 -0.18
C ILE A 19 -8.90 -1.26 0.97
N ILE A 20 -8.68 -1.95 2.07
CA ILE A 20 -7.92 -1.44 3.22
C ILE A 20 -6.67 -2.27 3.34
N THR A 21 -5.50 -1.66 3.05
CA THR A 21 -4.20 -2.32 2.97
C THR A 21 -3.32 -1.96 4.16
N ALA A 22 -2.66 -2.94 4.75
CA ALA A 22 -1.56 -2.74 5.68
C ALA A 22 -0.22 -2.91 4.95
N ASP A 23 0.56 -1.86 4.90
CA ASP A 23 1.92 -1.88 4.38
C ASP A 23 2.91 -2.46 5.41
N ASP A 24 4.12 -2.80 4.96
CA ASP A 24 5.24 -3.28 5.78
C ASP A 24 5.00 -4.64 6.49
N PHE A 25 4.04 -5.46 6.06
CA PHE A 25 3.83 -6.82 6.61
C PHE A 25 5.14 -7.62 6.51
N GLY A 26 5.52 -8.34 7.55
CA GLY A 26 6.81 -9.04 7.64
C GLY A 26 7.99 -8.21 8.15
N LEU A 27 7.83 -6.88 8.33
CA LEU A 27 8.88 -6.01 8.83
C LEU A 27 9.32 -6.42 10.24
N SER A 28 8.37 -6.67 11.14
CA SER A 28 8.60 -7.12 12.51
C SER A 28 7.40 -7.91 13.03
N ARG A 29 7.57 -8.59 14.18
CA ARG A 29 6.47 -9.30 14.85
C ARG A 29 5.35 -8.38 15.30
N GLU A 30 5.68 -7.15 15.71
CA GLU A 30 4.71 -6.13 16.14
C GLU A 30 3.83 -5.69 14.96
N VAL A 31 4.40 -5.56 13.77
CA VAL A 31 3.66 -5.30 12.53
C VAL A 31 2.79 -6.51 12.17
N ASN A 32 3.34 -7.72 12.21
CA ASN A 32 2.58 -8.94 11.91
C ASN A 32 1.37 -9.11 12.84
N ALA A 33 1.57 -8.91 14.14
CA ALA A 33 0.49 -8.97 15.12
C ALA A 33 -0.59 -7.90 14.88
N ALA A 34 -0.19 -6.68 14.48
CA ALA A 34 -1.13 -5.62 14.14
C ALA A 34 -1.94 -5.96 12.87
N VAL A 35 -1.29 -6.43 11.81
CA VAL A 35 -1.95 -6.88 10.57
C VAL A 35 -2.97 -7.96 10.90
N LEU A 36 -2.58 -8.99 11.63
CA LEU A 36 -3.49 -10.07 12.01
C LEU A 36 -4.68 -9.57 12.84
N SER A 37 -4.44 -8.74 13.86
CA SER A 37 -5.52 -8.24 14.73
C SER A 37 -6.46 -7.30 14.00
N THR A 38 -5.96 -6.47 13.07
CA THR A 38 -6.79 -5.55 12.28
C THR A 38 -7.57 -6.28 11.17
N PHE A 39 -7.07 -7.40 10.68
CA PHE A 39 -7.80 -8.29 9.78
C PHE A 39 -8.92 -9.05 10.52
N ARG A 40 -8.64 -9.66 11.67
CA ARG A 40 -9.61 -10.47 12.43
C ARG A 40 -10.71 -9.65 13.09
N ASP A 41 -10.31 -8.55 13.73
CA ASP A 41 -11.18 -7.77 14.62
C ASP A 41 -11.54 -6.40 14.03
N GLY A 42 -10.97 -6.04 12.88
CA GLY A 42 -11.11 -4.73 12.26
C GLY A 42 -11.70 -4.78 10.86
N VAL A 43 -11.18 -3.91 10.00
CA VAL A 43 -11.68 -3.69 8.64
C VAL A 43 -10.62 -3.94 7.56
N LEU A 44 -9.45 -4.48 7.91
CA LEU A 44 -8.37 -4.76 6.97
C LEU A 44 -8.77 -5.84 5.96
N THR A 45 -8.42 -5.67 4.68
CA THR A 45 -8.72 -6.64 3.60
C THR A 45 -7.48 -7.12 2.86
N ALA A 46 -6.39 -6.36 2.91
CA ALA A 46 -5.16 -6.69 2.22
C ALA A 46 -3.92 -6.32 3.05
N ALA A 47 -2.79 -6.94 2.75
CA ALA A 47 -1.49 -6.57 3.31
C ALA A 47 -0.40 -6.68 2.24
N SER A 48 0.68 -5.91 2.38
CA SER A 48 1.80 -5.93 1.44
C SER A 48 3.06 -6.40 2.15
N LEU A 49 3.60 -7.56 1.73
CA LEU A 49 4.67 -8.31 2.39
C LEU A 49 6.06 -7.84 1.96
N MET A 50 6.91 -7.49 2.92
CA MET A 50 8.35 -7.22 2.75
C MET A 50 9.14 -8.54 2.81
N VAL A 51 9.41 -9.15 1.68
CA VAL A 51 9.99 -10.50 1.56
C VAL A 51 11.45 -10.66 2.01
N ALA A 52 12.16 -9.56 2.26
CA ALA A 52 13.54 -9.58 2.76
C ALA A 52 13.66 -9.16 4.23
N SER A 53 12.52 -8.98 4.93
CA SER A 53 12.49 -8.51 6.33
C SER A 53 12.55 -9.66 7.33
N ALA A 54 12.89 -9.34 8.58
CA ALA A 54 13.22 -10.31 9.62
C ALA A 54 12.06 -11.21 10.04
N ALA A 55 10.80 -10.72 9.97
CA ALA A 55 9.62 -11.47 10.38
C ALA A 55 8.79 -11.99 9.18
N ARG A 56 9.39 -12.09 7.99
CA ARG A 56 8.72 -12.51 6.75
C ARG A 56 8.16 -13.95 6.80
N ASP A 57 8.88 -14.87 7.45
CA ASP A 57 8.47 -16.27 7.52
C ASP A 57 7.23 -16.45 8.41
N GLU A 58 7.17 -15.69 9.52
CA GLU A 58 5.97 -15.61 10.34
C GLU A 58 4.80 -14.97 9.56
N ALA A 59 5.05 -13.89 8.81
CA ALA A 59 4.04 -13.25 7.96
C ALA A 59 3.50 -14.22 6.89
N ALA A 60 4.38 -15.01 6.26
CA ALA A 60 3.98 -16.03 5.30
C ALA A 60 3.12 -17.14 5.95
N SER A 61 3.47 -17.61 7.15
CA SER A 61 2.64 -18.56 7.90
C SER A 61 1.25 -18.00 8.18
N LEU A 62 1.18 -16.73 8.64
CA LEU A 62 -0.10 -16.05 8.88
C LEU A 62 -0.93 -15.89 7.59
N ALA A 63 -0.29 -15.62 6.45
CA ALA A 63 -0.97 -15.56 5.16
C ALA A 63 -1.60 -16.91 4.78
N HIS A 64 -0.93 -18.02 5.02
CA HIS A 64 -1.47 -19.37 4.78
C HIS A 64 -2.60 -19.73 5.74
N GLU A 65 -2.49 -19.34 7.01
CA GLU A 65 -3.54 -19.57 8.02
C GLU A 65 -4.80 -18.71 7.76
N HIS A 66 -4.65 -17.60 7.03
CA HIS A 66 -5.72 -16.64 6.75
C HIS A 66 -5.89 -16.37 5.25
N PRO A 67 -6.38 -17.33 4.44
CA PRO A 67 -6.44 -17.23 2.98
C PRO A 67 -7.36 -16.12 2.46
N ASN A 68 -8.20 -15.54 3.31
CA ASN A 68 -9.03 -14.38 2.98
C ASN A 68 -8.30 -13.02 3.15
N LEU A 69 -7.12 -13.00 3.78
CA LEU A 69 -6.24 -11.83 3.77
C LEU A 69 -5.48 -11.84 2.43
N ASP A 70 -5.75 -10.84 1.59
CA ASP A 70 -5.09 -10.73 0.28
C ASP A 70 -3.68 -10.15 0.46
N VAL A 71 -2.66 -11.01 0.33
CA VAL A 71 -1.26 -10.63 0.56
C VAL A 71 -0.53 -10.41 -0.75
N GLY A 72 -0.10 -9.16 -0.98
CA GLY A 72 0.71 -8.74 -2.11
C GLY A 72 2.17 -8.49 -1.75
N LEU A 73 2.97 -8.12 -2.74
CA LEU A 73 4.39 -7.80 -2.56
C LEU A 73 4.59 -6.31 -2.26
N HIS A 74 5.20 -6.01 -1.12
CA HIS A 74 5.73 -4.68 -0.79
C HIS A 74 7.19 -4.60 -1.25
N LEU A 75 7.40 -4.13 -2.49
CA LEU A 75 8.73 -4.04 -3.09
C LEU A 75 9.64 -3.10 -2.32
N VAL A 76 10.82 -3.56 -1.94
CA VAL A 76 11.82 -2.78 -1.22
C VAL A 76 13.06 -2.55 -2.09
N VAL A 77 13.32 -1.29 -2.44
CA VAL A 77 14.55 -0.86 -3.14
C VAL A 77 15.20 0.37 -2.48
N CYS A 78 14.70 0.73 -1.29
CA CYS A 78 15.21 1.81 -0.44
C CYS A 78 14.77 1.53 1.01
N ARG A 79 15.58 1.87 2.00
CA ARG A 79 15.26 1.72 3.43
C ARG A 79 14.85 0.30 3.84
N GLY A 80 15.60 -0.70 3.44
CA GLY A 80 15.35 -2.09 3.83
C GLY A 80 16.48 -2.99 3.35
N SER A 81 16.28 -4.29 3.42
CA SER A 81 17.26 -5.30 3.02
C SER A 81 16.92 -5.86 1.62
N SER A 82 17.93 -6.34 0.92
CA SER A 82 17.80 -7.07 -0.33
C SER A 82 17.56 -8.55 -0.09
N VAL A 83 16.98 -9.21 -1.10
CA VAL A 83 16.89 -10.68 -1.17
C VAL A 83 18.20 -11.28 -1.66
N LEU A 84 18.78 -10.67 -2.69
CA LEU A 84 20.04 -11.13 -3.25
C LEU A 84 21.23 -10.72 -2.37
N ALA A 85 22.26 -11.56 -2.38
CA ALA A 85 23.52 -11.29 -1.68
C ALA A 85 24.20 -10.00 -2.20
N PRO A 86 24.89 -9.23 -1.31
CA PRO A 86 25.48 -7.94 -1.65
C PRO A 86 26.43 -7.99 -2.86
N GLU A 87 27.16 -9.10 -3.03
CA GLU A 87 28.10 -9.31 -4.13
C GLU A 87 27.42 -9.26 -5.51
N ARG A 88 26.13 -9.62 -5.57
CA ARG A 88 25.29 -9.58 -6.78
C ARG A 88 24.67 -8.21 -7.03
N LEU A 89 24.75 -7.28 -6.08
CA LEU A 89 24.04 -6.00 -6.08
C LEU A 89 24.97 -4.80 -5.96
N SER A 90 26.14 -4.90 -6.60
CA SER A 90 27.18 -3.86 -6.52
C SER A 90 26.63 -2.46 -6.73
N GLY A 91 26.81 -1.63 -5.72
CA GLY A 91 26.46 -0.21 -5.77
C GLY A 91 25.02 0.13 -5.43
N ILE A 92 24.09 -0.82 -5.26
CA ILE A 92 22.70 -0.52 -4.82
C ILE A 92 22.48 -0.82 -3.34
N VAL A 93 23.23 -1.76 -2.77
CA VAL A 93 23.23 -2.07 -1.34
C VAL A 93 24.63 -1.87 -0.74
N ASP A 94 24.72 -1.85 0.58
CA ASP A 94 25.97 -1.92 1.34
C ASP A 94 26.40 -3.38 1.57
N GLU A 95 27.53 -3.57 2.26
CA GLU A 95 28.09 -4.90 2.58
C GLU A 95 27.17 -5.78 3.44
N SER A 96 26.22 -5.18 4.14
CA SER A 96 25.19 -5.88 4.93
C SER A 96 23.91 -6.19 4.13
N GLY A 97 23.88 -5.91 2.83
CA GLY A 97 22.69 -6.10 1.98
C GLY A 97 21.60 -5.06 2.19
N ARG A 98 21.92 -3.90 2.78
CA ARG A 98 20.94 -2.85 3.02
C ARG A 98 20.93 -1.81 1.91
N PHE A 99 19.74 -1.47 1.44
CA PHE A 99 19.53 -0.34 0.54
C PHE A 99 19.79 1.00 1.24
N ARG A 100 20.08 2.02 0.44
CA ARG A 100 20.29 3.38 0.93
C ARG A 100 19.11 3.89 1.74
N GLN A 101 19.42 4.64 2.82
CA GLN A 101 18.43 5.18 3.74
C GLN A 101 17.80 6.49 3.25
N GLN A 102 18.39 7.17 2.26
CA GLN A 102 17.96 8.47 1.76
C GLN A 102 17.22 8.33 0.42
N PRO A 103 15.87 8.44 0.38
CA PRO A 103 15.08 8.15 -0.81
C PRO A 103 15.42 9.01 -2.02
N VAL A 104 15.61 10.32 -1.82
CA VAL A 104 15.94 11.25 -2.90
C VAL A 104 17.27 10.86 -3.56
N PHE A 105 18.27 10.57 -2.75
CA PHE A 105 19.59 10.20 -3.25
C PHE A 105 19.57 8.83 -3.95
N ALA A 106 18.84 7.85 -3.40
CA ALA A 106 18.65 6.56 -4.03
C ALA A 106 17.98 6.72 -5.41
N GLY A 107 16.88 7.48 -5.47
CA GLY A 107 16.17 7.73 -6.72
C GLY A 107 17.02 8.45 -7.78
N MET A 108 17.75 9.50 -7.40
CA MET A 108 18.67 10.17 -8.33
C MET A 108 19.72 9.20 -8.88
N ARG A 109 20.31 8.39 -8.02
CA ARG A 109 21.31 7.41 -8.42
C ARG A 109 20.75 6.37 -9.37
N TYR A 110 19.57 5.81 -9.09
CA TYR A 110 18.90 4.85 -9.97
C TYR A 110 18.51 5.46 -11.31
N PHE A 111 18.20 6.74 -11.34
CA PHE A 111 17.85 7.45 -12.57
C PHE A 111 19.06 7.68 -13.49
N PHE A 112 20.16 8.19 -12.92
CA PHE A 112 21.34 8.62 -13.71
C PHE A 112 22.35 7.50 -13.98
N ASP A 113 22.55 6.55 -13.05
CA ASP A 113 23.51 5.44 -13.25
C ASP A 113 22.83 4.24 -13.93
N ARG A 114 22.98 4.18 -15.24
CA ARG A 114 22.39 3.11 -16.07
C ARG A 114 22.94 1.71 -15.73
N ARG A 115 24.14 1.61 -15.17
CA ARG A 115 24.78 0.33 -14.78
C ARG A 115 24.01 -0.38 -13.68
N LEU A 116 23.29 0.37 -12.84
CA LEU A 116 22.51 -0.19 -11.74
C LEU A 116 21.22 -0.90 -12.21
N ARG A 117 20.78 -0.69 -13.45
CA ARG A 117 19.49 -1.23 -13.95
C ARG A 117 19.43 -2.75 -13.94
N THR A 118 20.54 -3.41 -14.28
CA THR A 118 20.62 -4.89 -14.24
C THR A 118 20.47 -5.38 -12.81
N TYR A 119 21.23 -4.82 -11.88
CA TYR A 119 21.15 -5.18 -10.46
C TYR A 119 19.76 -4.94 -9.86
N LEU A 120 19.13 -3.79 -10.19
CA LEU A 120 17.77 -3.49 -9.76
C LEU A 120 16.77 -4.49 -10.36
N ARG A 121 16.93 -4.87 -11.63
CA ARG A 121 16.07 -5.86 -12.28
C ARG A 121 16.18 -7.24 -11.62
N ASP A 122 17.42 -7.69 -11.36
CA ASP A 122 17.68 -8.98 -10.72
C ASP A 122 17.09 -9.02 -9.31
N GLU A 123 17.23 -7.95 -8.54
CA GLU A 123 16.68 -7.84 -7.19
C GLU A 123 15.14 -7.79 -7.20
N VAL A 124 14.53 -6.99 -8.08
CA VAL A 124 13.06 -6.94 -8.21
C VAL A 124 12.50 -8.31 -8.58
N ARG A 125 13.16 -9.02 -9.51
CA ARG A 125 12.80 -10.41 -9.86
C ARG A 125 12.91 -11.34 -8.65
N ALA A 126 14.01 -11.27 -7.93
CA ALA A 126 14.23 -12.10 -6.75
C ALA A 126 13.17 -11.86 -5.66
N GLN A 127 12.73 -10.61 -5.48
CA GLN A 127 11.65 -10.29 -4.54
C GLN A 127 10.31 -10.88 -5.00
N ILE A 128 9.95 -10.80 -6.29
CA ILE A 128 8.74 -11.43 -6.84
C ILE A 128 8.79 -12.95 -6.65
N GLU A 129 9.90 -13.60 -7.02
CA GLU A 129 10.06 -15.05 -6.89
C GLU A 129 10.03 -15.52 -5.43
N THR A 130 10.63 -14.74 -4.52
CA THR A 130 10.60 -15.00 -3.08
C THR A 130 9.17 -14.89 -2.55
N HIS A 131 8.42 -13.86 -2.96
CA HIS A 131 7.02 -13.72 -2.58
C HIS A 131 6.19 -14.92 -3.05
N LEU A 132 6.31 -15.30 -4.32
CA LEU A 132 5.61 -16.47 -4.88
C LEU A 132 5.96 -17.77 -4.15
N LYS A 133 7.22 -17.92 -3.74
CA LYS A 133 7.65 -19.08 -2.94
C LYS A 133 7.06 -19.07 -1.52
N LEU A 134 6.96 -17.89 -0.89
CA LEU A 134 6.47 -17.75 0.48
C LEU A 134 4.96 -17.84 0.57
N VAL A 135 4.22 -17.26 -0.36
CA VAL A 135 2.75 -17.07 -0.30
C VAL A 135 1.99 -17.98 -1.27
N GLY A 136 2.62 -18.36 -2.40
CA GLY A 136 2.04 -19.24 -3.41
C GLY A 136 1.24 -18.51 -4.51
N TYR A 137 0.91 -17.23 -4.34
CA TYR A 137 0.23 -16.37 -5.32
C TYR A 137 0.72 -14.92 -5.21
N LEU A 138 0.38 -14.07 -6.18
CA LEU A 138 0.67 -12.64 -6.13
C LEU A 138 -0.41 -11.88 -6.91
N ASN A 139 -1.41 -11.36 -6.20
CA ASN A 139 -2.54 -10.62 -6.79
C ASN A 139 -2.24 -9.14 -6.98
N HIS A 140 -1.40 -8.54 -6.14
CA HIS A 140 -1.03 -7.13 -6.26
C HIS A 140 0.41 -6.87 -5.83
N LEU A 141 0.95 -5.79 -6.36
CA LEU A 141 2.27 -5.28 -6.03
C LEU A 141 2.21 -3.78 -5.78
N ASP A 142 2.90 -3.35 -4.74
CA ASP A 142 3.18 -1.96 -4.45
C ASP A 142 4.65 -1.76 -4.05
N GLY A 143 5.01 -0.71 -3.32
CA GLY A 143 6.41 -0.57 -2.94
C GLY A 143 6.63 0.40 -1.81
N HIS A 144 7.55 0.03 -0.96
CA HIS A 144 7.99 0.81 0.17
C HIS A 144 8.37 2.23 -0.26
N LEU A 145 7.88 3.24 0.46
CA LEU A 145 8.00 4.67 0.11
C LEU A 145 7.47 5.01 -1.30
N ASN A 146 6.59 4.20 -1.85
CA ASN A 146 6.06 4.33 -3.22
C ASN A 146 7.16 4.32 -4.31
N PHE A 147 8.33 3.68 -4.07
CA PHE A 147 9.42 3.61 -5.03
C PHE A 147 9.08 2.87 -6.33
N HIS A 148 8.05 2.04 -6.32
CA HIS A 148 7.55 1.34 -7.51
C HIS A 148 7.15 2.28 -8.66
N VAL A 149 6.81 3.56 -8.38
CA VAL A 149 6.52 4.56 -9.43
C VAL A 149 7.75 5.32 -9.92
N HIS A 150 8.94 5.09 -9.33
CA HIS A 150 10.18 5.69 -9.83
C HIS A 150 10.44 5.28 -11.29
N PRO A 151 10.81 6.19 -12.22
CA PRO A 151 10.82 5.91 -13.66
C PRO A 151 11.58 4.67 -14.11
N VAL A 152 12.71 4.37 -13.45
CA VAL A 152 13.52 3.18 -13.75
C VAL A 152 12.89 1.93 -13.15
N ILE A 153 12.44 2.00 -11.89
CA ILE A 153 11.79 0.87 -11.22
C ILE A 153 10.47 0.52 -11.91
N ALA A 154 9.64 1.53 -12.26
CA ALA A 154 8.39 1.33 -12.99
C ALA A 154 8.61 0.63 -14.34
N ALA A 155 9.66 0.99 -15.09
CA ALA A 155 9.99 0.33 -16.36
C ALA A 155 10.33 -1.16 -16.15
N ILE A 156 11.16 -1.47 -15.15
CA ILE A 156 11.51 -2.84 -14.76
C ILE A 156 10.26 -3.62 -14.31
N LEU A 157 9.44 -3.00 -13.47
CA LEU A 157 8.23 -3.63 -12.94
C LEU A 157 7.23 -3.98 -14.02
N ILE A 158 6.97 -3.09 -14.98
CA ILE A 158 6.02 -3.34 -16.06
C ILE A 158 6.42 -4.58 -16.89
N GLU A 159 7.71 -4.79 -17.12
CA GLU A 159 8.19 -6.00 -17.79
C GLU A 159 7.96 -7.24 -16.93
N LEU A 160 8.38 -7.21 -15.66
CA LEU A 160 8.29 -8.36 -14.77
C LEU A 160 6.84 -8.69 -14.39
N VAL A 161 6.02 -7.68 -14.08
CA VAL A 161 4.59 -7.87 -13.78
C VAL A 161 3.86 -8.53 -14.94
N THR A 162 4.22 -8.18 -16.18
CA THR A 162 3.69 -8.83 -17.38
C THR A 162 4.19 -10.28 -17.51
N GLU A 163 5.48 -10.51 -17.27
CA GLU A 163 6.10 -11.83 -17.32
C GLU A 163 5.48 -12.80 -16.29
N TYR A 164 5.31 -12.34 -15.06
CA TYR A 164 4.73 -13.13 -13.96
C TYR A 164 3.19 -13.08 -13.91
N ARG A 165 2.54 -12.35 -14.84
CA ARG A 165 1.08 -12.20 -14.94
C ARG A 165 0.45 -11.67 -13.65
N ILE A 166 1.10 -10.72 -12.99
CA ILE A 166 0.56 -10.09 -11.78
C ILE A 166 -0.57 -9.14 -12.20
N PRO A 167 -1.81 -9.33 -11.72
CA PRO A 167 -2.96 -8.64 -12.29
C PRO A 167 -3.11 -7.20 -11.83
N CYS A 168 -2.65 -6.85 -10.62
CA CYS A 168 -2.86 -5.53 -10.04
C CYS A 168 -1.57 -4.88 -9.55
N MET A 169 -1.51 -3.55 -9.65
CA MET A 169 -0.47 -2.73 -9.02
C MET A 169 -1.09 -1.49 -8.38
N ARG A 170 -0.56 -1.10 -7.22
CA ARG A 170 -0.91 0.20 -6.60
C ARG A 170 -0.48 1.35 -7.49
N LEU A 171 -1.31 2.40 -7.52
CA LEU A 171 -0.97 3.65 -8.15
C LEU A 171 -1.22 4.81 -7.17
N PRO A 172 -0.19 5.53 -6.68
CA PRO A 172 -0.34 6.57 -5.68
C PRO A 172 -0.96 7.85 -6.29
N ARG A 173 -2.28 7.79 -6.54
CA ARG A 173 -3.10 8.90 -7.06
C ARG A 173 -4.02 9.42 -5.98
N GLU A 174 -3.49 10.11 -5.00
CA GLU A 174 -4.30 10.74 -3.96
C GLU A 174 -4.86 12.08 -4.43
N PRO A 175 -6.20 12.31 -4.36
CA PRO A 175 -6.82 13.56 -4.69
C PRO A 175 -6.53 14.64 -3.64
N LEU A 176 -5.54 15.50 -3.87
CA LEU A 176 -5.08 16.52 -2.93
C LEU A 176 -6.22 17.39 -2.37
N LEU A 177 -7.16 17.83 -3.23
CA LEU A 177 -8.28 18.69 -2.79
C LEU A 177 -9.18 17.99 -1.78
N THR A 178 -9.38 16.68 -1.91
CA THR A 178 -10.17 15.89 -0.95
C THR A 178 -9.45 15.86 0.41
N THR A 179 -8.16 15.54 0.39
CA THR A 179 -7.34 15.53 1.61
C THR A 179 -7.29 16.90 2.29
N LEU A 180 -7.09 17.99 1.54
CA LEU A 180 -7.03 19.35 2.10
C LEU A 180 -8.36 19.85 2.66
N ARG A 181 -9.50 19.37 2.16
CA ARG A 181 -10.81 19.69 2.75
C ARG A 181 -11.01 19.06 4.11
N LEU A 182 -10.36 17.93 4.36
CA LEU A 182 -10.48 17.15 5.60
C LEU A 182 -9.33 17.44 6.59
N ALA A 183 -8.12 17.71 6.08
CA ALA A 183 -6.92 17.96 6.89
C ALA A 183 -5.98 18.91 6.15
N ARG A 184 -5.86 20.13 6.67
CA ARG A 184 -5.03 21.21 6.07
C ARG A 184 -3.61 21.27 6.59
N ASP A 185 -3.27 20.44 7.56
CA ASP A 185 -1.92 20.30 8.12
C ASP A 185 -0.89 19.98 7.03
N HIS A 186 0.37 20.34 7.25
CA HIS A 186 1.51 20.04 6.37
C HIS A 186 1.30 20.42 4.88
N PHE A 187 0.53 21.47 4.59
CA PHE A 187 0.16 21.86 3.22
C PHE A 187 1.34 21.92 2.23
N PRO A 188 2.51 22.56 2.54
CA PRO A 188 3.61 22.61 1.58
C PRO A 188 4.14 21.23 1.20
N ARG A 189 4.25 20.31 2.17
CA ARG A 189 4.66 18.93 1.93
C ARG A 189 3.67 18.21 1.01
N LYS A 190 2.38 18.26 1.34
CA LYS A 190 1.30 17.63 0.55
C LYS A 190 1.26 18.16 -0.89
N LEU A 191 1.50 19.44 -1.09
CA LEU A 191 1.54 20.03 -2.43
C LEU A 191 2.72 19.49 -3.25
N ILE A 192 3.92 19.45 -2.68
CA ILE A 192 5.11 18.91 -3.35
C ILE A 192 4.92 17.43 -3.67
N GLU A 193 4.50 16.63 -2.70
CA GLU A 193 4.20 15.20 -2.89
C GLU A 193 3.16 15.00 -4.00
N SER A 194 2.07 15.78 -4.00
CA SER A 194 1.02 15.69 -5.01
C SER A 194 1.56 15.97 -6.42
N ILE A 195 2.42 16.97 -6.61
CA ILE A 195 3.00 17.29 -7.91
C ILE A 195 3.88 16.13 -8.39
N ILE A 196 4.76 15.62 -7.52
CA ILE A 196 5.68 14.54 -7.83
C ILE A 196 4.89 13.27 -8.18
N PHE A 197 4.05 12.80 -7.27
CA PHE A 197 3.33 11.53 -7.45
C PHE A 197 2.28 11.60 -8.56
N LYS A 198 1.64 12.74 -8.79
CA LYS A 198 0.73 12.93 -9.94
C LYS A 198 1.45 12.74 -11.28
N THR A 199 2.67 13.26 -11.39
CA THR A 199 3.48 13.14 -12.62
C THR A 199 3.94 11.70 -12.83
N LEU A 200 4.50 11.07 -11.80
CA LEU A 200 4.99 9.69 -11.84
C LEU A 200 3.84 8.69 -12.08
N SER A 201 2.73 8.87 -11.37
CA SER A 201 1.55 8.01 -11.51
C SER A 201 0.91 8.11 -12.89
N ARG A 202 0.86 9.30 -13.51
CA ARG A 202 0.34 9.44 -14.89
C ARG A 202 1.15 8.63 -15.89
N ARG A 203 2.49 8.66 -15.76
CA ARG A 203 3.36 7.86 -16.62
C ARG A 203 3.15 6.37 -16.39
N MET A 204 3.15 5.95 -15.12
CA MET A 204 2.96 4.55 -14.76
C MET A 204 1.59 4.04 -15.19
N PHE A 205 0.52 4.81 -15.00
CA PHE A 205 -0.83 4.44 -15.45
C PHE A 205 -0.90 4.09 -16.94
N LYS A 206 -0.26 4.91 -17.80
CA LYS A 206 -0.20 4.64 -19.24
C LYS A 206 0.48 3.31 -19.54
N LEU A 207 1.58 3.01 -18.84
CA LEU A 207 2.32 1.75 -19.00
C LEU A 207 1.51 0.55 -18.53
N MET A 208 0.83 0.67 -17.37
CA MET A 208 -0.05 -0.36 -16.80
C MET A 208 -1.25 -0.64 -17.70
N HIS A 209 -1.95 0.42 -18.12
CA HIS A 209 -3.12 0.31 -18.99
C HIS A 209 -2.80 -0.39 -20.31
N ALA A 210 -1.65 -0.06 -20.94
CA ALA A 210 -1.20 -0.70 -22.17
C ALA A 210 -0.91 -2.21 -22.02
N ARG A 211 -0.81 -2.71 -20.82
CA ARG A 211 -0.53 -4.13 -20.49
C ARG A 211 -1.68 -4.83 -19.77
N GLY A 212 -2.83 -4.17 -19.63
CA GLY A 212 -3.98 -4.73 -18.90
C GLY A 212 -3.76 -4.87 -17.39
N ILE A 213 -2.74 -4.20 -16.82
CA ILE A 213 -2.46 -4.23 -15.37
C ILE A 213 -3.45 -3.28 -14.70
N ARG A 214 -4.15 -3.76 -13.68
CA ARG A 214 -5.23 -3.05 -13.00
C ARG A 214 -4.72 -2.23 -11.83
N THR A 215 -5.51 -1.25 -11.43
CA THR A 215 -5.29 -0.43 -10.24
C THR A 215 -6.61 0.09 -9.71
N THR A 216 -6.63 0.57 -8.48
CA THR A 216 -7.79 1.27 -7.91
C THR A 216 -7.98 2.65 -8.56
N ASP A 217 -9.20 3.18 -8.56
CA ASP A 217 -9.48 4.51 -9.11
C ASP A 217 -8.83 5.62 -8.29
N ARG A 218 -8.72 5.40 -6.98
CA ARG A 218 -8.16 6.36 -6.01
C ARG A 218 -7.38 5.64 -4.94
N LEU A 219 -6.44 6.38 -4.36
CA LEU A 219 -5.69 5.94 -3.20
C LEU A 219 -5.67 7.06 -2.16
N PHE A 220 -5.74 6.70 -0.89
CA PHE A 220 -5.50 7.59 0.25
C PHE A 220 -4.57 6.92 1.25
N GLY A 221 -3.79 7.73 1.99
CA GLY A 221 -2.75 7.32 2.92
C GLY A 221 -1.42 8.03 2.66
N LEU A 222 -1.17 8.51 1.42
CA LEU A 222 0.07 9.19 1.04
C LEU A 222 0.27 10.50 1.80
N HIS A 223 -0.74 11.39 1.74
CA HIS A 223 -0.63 12.73 2.31
C HIS A 223 -0.82 12.79 3.83
N GLN A 224 -1.33 11.73 4.44
CA GLN A 224 -1.56 11.63 5.89
C GLN A 224 -0.66 10.59 6.58
N THR A 225 0.30 10.00 5.88
CA THR A 225 1.26 9.06 6.47
C THR A 225 1.88 9.63 7.75
N GLY A 226 1.74 8.89 8.87
CA GLY A 226 2.25 9.27 10.18
C GLY A 226 1.39 10.32 10.94
N HIS A 227 0.27 10.80 10.36
CA HIS A 227 -0.62 11.80 10.94
C HIS A 227 -2.10 11.45 10.79
N VAL A 228 -2.40 10.20 10.50
CA VAL A 228 -3.77 9.72 10.30
C VAL A 228 -4.55 9.82 11.60
N SER A 229 -5.78 10.38 11.53
CA SER A 229 -6.71 10.40 12.66
C SER A 229 -8.00 9.66 12.32
N GLU A 230 -8.66 9.11 13.33
CA GLU A 230 -9.94 8.43 13.18
C GLU A 230 -11.00 9.34 12.53
N ALA A 231 -11.06 10.60 12.96
CA ALA A 231 -12.00 11.57 12.41
C ALA A 231 -11.76 11.84 10.93
N TYR A 232 -10.48 11.90 10.51
CA TYR A 232 -10.11 12.02 9.09
C TYR A 232 -10.62 10.82 8.29
N VAL A 233 -10.32 9.60 8.74
CA VAL A 233 -10.70 8.36 8.02
C VAL A 233 -12.21 8.22 7.94
N ALA A 234 -12.95 8.41 9.03
CA ALA A 234 -14.42 8.37 9.03
C ALA A 234 -15.03 9.42 8.08
N SER A 235 -14.49 10.65 8.12
CA SER A 235 -14.95 11.73 7.23
C SER A 235 -14.62 11.49 5.75
N LEU A 236 -13.50 10.81 5.47
CA LEU A 236 -13.12 10.40 4.13
C LEU A 236 -14.07 9.33 3.59
N ILE A 237 -14.30 8.27 4.37
CA ILE A 237 -15.21 7.16 4.01
C ILE A 237 -16.61 7.69 3.68
N ALA A 238 -17.15 8.58 4.50
CA ALA A 238 -18.47 9.19 4.28
C ALA A 238 -18.60 9.98 2.97
N ARG A 239 -17.47 10.29 2.31
CA ARG A 239 -17.41 11.09 1.07
C ARG A 239 -16.83 10.32 -0.12
N LEU A 240 -16.61 9.03 0.02
CA LEU A 240 -16.09 8.23 -1.09
C LEU A 240 -17.11 8.23 -2.24
N PRO A 241 -16.68 8.55 -3.46
CA PRO A 241 -17.52 8.38 -4.63
C PRO A 241 -17.54 6.92 -5.07
N ALA A 242 -18.45 6.58 -5.97
CA ALA A 242 -18.48 5.29 -6.65
C ALA A 242 -17.12 4.91 -7.26
N GLY A 243 -16.89 3.62 -7.43
CA GLY A 243 -15.64 3.04 -7.90
C GLY A 243 -14.80 2.49 -6.76
N THR A 244 -13.57 2.06 -7.09
CA THR A 244 -12.68 1.40 -6.14
C THR A 244 -11.68 2.36 -5.53
N THR A 245 -11.62 2.40 -4.21
CA THR A 245 -10.67 3.22 -3.45
C THR A 245 -9.80 2.34 -2.57
N GLU A 246 -8.49 2.55 -2.61
CA GLU A 246 -7.55 1.96 -1.66
C GLU A 246 -7.25 2.95 -0.54
N LEU A 247 -7.33 2.47 0.71
CA LEU A 247 -6.85 3.16 1.90
C LEU A 247 -5.70 2.36 2.46
N TYR A 248 -4.47 2.91 2.50
CA TYR A 248 -3.34 2.17 3.06
C TYR A 248 -2.84 2.77 4.38
N PHE A 249 -2.34 1.89 5.23
CA PHE A 249 -1.92 2.15 6.59
C PHE A 249 -0.63 1.41 6.93
N HIS A 250 0.05 1.84 8.01
CA HIS A 250 1.24 1.19 8.55
C HIS A 250 1.00 0.78 10.02
N PRO A 251 0.11 -0.20 10.27
CA PRO A 251 -0.23 -0.59 11.63
C PRO A 251 0.93 -1.33 12.30
N ALA A 252 1.15 -1.07 13.59
CA ALA A 252 2.02 -1.86 14.43
C ALA A 252 1.48 -1.92 15.87
N GLN A 253 1.75 -3.01 16.58
CA GLN A 253 1.53 -3.10 18.01
C GLN A 253 2.79 -2.69 18.75
N GLY A 254 2.68 -2.00 19.87
CA GLY A 254 3.81 -1.60 20.69
C GLY A 254 3.60 -1.95 22.15
N MET A 255 4.71 -2.08 22.89
CA MET A 255 4.68 -2.43 24.31
C MET A 255 4.55 -1.22 25.24
N ASP A 256 4.64 0.01 24.73
CA ASP A 256 4.61 1.21 25.56
C ASP A 256 3.27 1.94 25.43
N ALA A 257 2.54 1.99 26.56
CA ALA A 257 1.18 2.56 26.62
C ALA A 257 1.17 4.06 26.98
N SER A 258 2.30 4.69 27.20
CA SER A 258 2.37 6.09 27.71
C SER A 258 2.02 7.13 26.64
N ALA A 259 2.31 6.85 25.35
CA ALA A 259 1.82 7.63 24.20
C ALA A 259 1.83 6.74 22.95
N PRO A 260 0.68 6.47 22.32
CA PRO A 260 0.66 5.62 21.12
C PRO A 260 1.45 6.25 19.99
N SER A 261 2.32 5.46 19.35
CA SER A 261 2.98 5.86 18.10
C SER A 261 1.97 6.04 16.96
N ALA A 262 2.36 6.68 15.88
CA ALA A 262 1.49 6.80 14.69
C ALA A 262 0.99 5.43 14.22
N ALA A 263 1.84 4.40 14.23
CA ALA A 263 1.49 3.04 13.83
C ALA A 263 0.49 2.36 14.78
N GLN A 264 0.61 2.60 16.08
CA GLN A 264 -0.37 2.14 17.07
C GLN A 264 -1.73 2.84 16.91
N THR A 265 -1.71 4.14 16.62
CA THR A 265 -2.92 4.92 16.30
C THR A 265 -3.60 4.34 15.05
N GLU A 266 -2.87 4.02 14.00
CA GLU A 266 -3.41 3.40 12.79
C GLU A 266 -4.01 2.01 13.09
N THR A 267 -3.38 1.21 13.95
CA THR A 267 -3.95 -0.07 14.44
C THR A 267 -5.29 0.13 15.14
N GLN A 268 -5.39 1.13 16.02
CA GLN A 268 -6.64 1.45 16.73
C GLN A 268 -7.73 1.93 15.77
N ILE A 269 -7.39 2.77 14.80
CA ILE A 269 -8.32 3.25 13.75
C ILE A 269 -8.91 2.07 12.97
N LEU A 270 -8.07 1.14 12.52
CA LEU A 270 -8.51 -0.03 11.75
C LEU A 270 -9.43 -0.97 12.52
N LYS A 271 -9.38 -0.95 13.86
CA LYS A 271 -10.25 -1.76 14.75
C LYS A 271 -11.45 -0.96 15.28
N SER A 272 -11.55 0.32 14.96
CA SER A 272 -12.56 1.21 15.53
C SER A 272 -13.98 0.84 15.06
N PRO A 273 -14.94 0.71 15.97
CA PRO A 273 -16.36 0.61 15.62
C PRO A 273 -16.84 1.77 14.76
N ARG A 274 -16.35 2.99 15.05
CA ARG A 274 -16.70 4.19 14.26
C ARG A 274 -16.33 4.08 12.79
N ILE A 275 -15.20 3.45 12.47
CA ILE A 275 -14.78 3.23 11.07
C ILE A 275 -15.67 2.18 10.41
N ARG A 276 -16.02 1.11 11.13
CA ARG A 276 -16.97 0.11 10.64
C ARG A 276 -18.35 0.72 10.37
N ASP A 277 -18.84 1.54 11.30
CA ASP A 277 -20.12 2.25 11.14
C ASP A 277 -20.09 3.24 9.97
N ALA A 278 -18.96 3.93 9.76
CA ALA A 278 -18.79 4.84 8.63
C ALA A 278 -18.83 4.08 7.28
N LEU A 279 -18.19 2.90 7.18
CA LEU A 279 -18.25 2.04 6.00
C LEU A 279 -19.68 1.57 5.74
N MET A 280 -20.38 1.07 6.76
CA MET A 280 -21.78 0.63 6.65
C MET A 280 -22.69 1.79 6.23
N SER A 281 -22.58 2.96 6.86
CA SER A 281 -23.39 4.14 6.58
C SER A 281 -23.15 4.71 5.17
N ALA A 282 -21.93 4.55 4.63
CA ALA A 282 -21.59 4.94 3.26
C ALA A 282 -22.06 3.89 2.22
N GLY A 283 -22.58 2.74 2.65
CA GLY A 283 -22.87 1.60 1.77
C GLY A 283 -21.61 1.05 1.10
N ALA A 284 -20.45 1.22 1.73
CA ALA A 284 -19.17 0.83 1.17
C ALA A 284 -18.98 -0.70 1.26
N ARG A 285 -18.65 -1.33 0.14
CA ARG A 285 -18.30 -2.75 0.08
C ARG A 285 -16.79 -2.90 0.32
N LEU A 286 -16.40 -3.62 1.36
CA LEU A 286 -15.02 -4.06 1.51
C LEU A 286 -14.69 -5.09 0.41
N THR A 287 -13.53 -4.93 -0.23
CA THR A 287 -13.07 -5.78 -1.33
C THR A 287 -11.55 -5.98 -1.24
N SER A 288 -10.98 -6.77 -2.15
CA SER A 288 -9.55 -7.03 -2.23
C SER A 288 -9.03 -6.87 -3.67
N PHE A 289 -7.72 -6.86 -3.85
CA PHE A 289 -7.13 -6.89 -5.20
C PHE A 289 -7.42 -8.20 -5.91
N ALA A 290 -7.50 -9.32 -5.17
CA ALA A 290 -7.91 -10.61 -5.72
C ALA A 290 -9.33 -10.56 -6.32
N GLU A 291 -10.27 -9.85 -5.69
CA GLU A 291 -11.61 -9.67 -6.22
C GLU A 291 -11.61 -8.78 -7.46
N ILE A 292 -10.90 -7.64 -7.42
CA ILE A 292 -10.74 -6.77 -8.59
C ILE A 292 -10.15 -7.54 -9.77
N ALA A 293 -9.18 -8.42 -9.50
CA ALA A 293 -8.57 -9.25 -10.53
C ALA A 293 -9.59 -10.20 -11.21
N ARG A 294 -10.60 -10.68 -10.50
CA ARG A 294 -11.63 -11.61 -10.99
C ARG A 294 -12.79 -10.94 -11.71
N GLU A 295 -13.23 -9.76 -11.27
CA GLU A 295 -14.45 -9.08 -11.79
C GLU A 295 -14.41 -8.73 -13.28
N GLN A 296 -13.25 -8.87 -13.95
CA GLN A 296 -13.09 -8.50 -15.37
C GLN A 296 -12.33 -9.57 -16.18
N ALA A 297 -12.07 -10.75 -15.61
CA ALA A 297 -11.57 -11.91 -16.35
C ALA A 297 -12.71 -12.62 -17.05
#